data_85415bef1bbecf5c2a30bf7a30a2236a
#
_entry.id   85415bef1bbecf5c2a30bf7a30a2236a
#
_cell.length_a   1.000
_cell.length_b   1.000
_cell.length_c   1.000
_cell.angle_alpha   90.00
_cell.angle_beta   90.00
_cell.angle_gamma   90.00
#
_symmetry.space_group_name_H-M   'P 1'
#
loop_
_entity.id
_entity.type
_entity.pdbx_description
1 polymer ?
#
loop_
_entity_poly.entity_id
_entity_poly.type
_entity_poly.pdbx_seq_one_letter_code
_entity_poly.pdbx_strand_id
1 'polypeptide(L)'
;MKRIVVLTLLASLVLLAVLCGCTGNAPAAAPVTTAPPATASPTPELTPTPDPFPHALPLNTPVSFGSGKKTGELMVTGYKVRPSYGWVDPSWNSPREQLESSDPLDTQLGYNTKTPQDGNTFLFVYLTAASTGTESTWAPSPAQIVVMSEGTTSSYTTLAGSQTVVDGELGSQYDFQIGVGGTGGYIQPGKSNTVKGFLIYEVPESFSPERTYVVANADAQTQGVWRLA
;
A
#
# COMPACT_ATOMS: atom_id res chain seq x y z
N MET A 1 -39.39 32.75 10.72
CA MET A 1 -40.41 32.02 11.50
C MET A 1 -39.76 30.78 12.07
N LYS A 2 -39.49 30.87 13.34
CA LYS A 2 -40.06 30.06 14.44
C LYS A 2 -39.70 28.58 14.35
N ARG A 3 -38.77 28.21 15.27
CA ARG A 3 -38.94 27.33 16.47
C ARG A 3 -38.77 25.86 16.13
N ILE A 4 -38.16 24.96 16.91
CA ILE A 4 -38.05 24.80 18.37
C ILE A 4 -36.92 23.75 18.63
N VAL A 5 -36.07 24.03 19.51
CA VAL A 5 -35.37 23.35 20.58
C VAL A 5 -36.21 22.20 21.19
N VAL A 6 -35.59 21.01 21.33
CA VAL A 6 -35.92 20.12 22.45
C VAL A 6 -34.63 19.45 22.95
N LEU A 7 -34.31 19.83 24.12
CA LEU A 7 -33.38 19.31 25.08
C LEU A 7 -34.00 18.09 25.78
N THR A 8 -33.31 16.97 25.88
CA THR A 8 -33.62 16.01 26.94
C THR A 8 -32.37 15.38 27.51
N LEU A 9 -32.06 15.85 28.66
CA LEU A 9 -31.13 15.37 29.66
C LEU A 9 -31.79 14.19 30.38
N LEU A 10 -31.10 13.08 30.55
CA LEU A 10 -31.44 12.10 31.60
C LEU A 10 -30.18 11.45 32.15
N ALA A 11 -29.78 12.00 33.27
CA ALA A 11 -28.83 11.41 34.18
C ALA A 11 -29.54 10.29 34.96
N SER A 12 -28.91 9.15 35.13
CA SER A 12 -29.27 8.17 36.15
C SER A 12 -28.02 7.59 36.78
N LEU A 13 -27.71 8.19 37.89
CA LEU A 13 -26.78 7.75 38.90
C LEU A 13 -27.47 6.62 39.70
N VAL A 14 -26.89 5.43 39.72
CA VAL A 14 -27.24 4.42 40.72
C VAL A 14 -25.98 3.97 41.44
N LEU A 15 -25.79 4.55 42.58
CA LEU A 15 -24.83 4.17 43.59
C LEU A 15 -25.51 3.09 44.48
N LEU A 16 -24.98 1.88 44.50
CA LEU A 16 -25.37 0.89 45.54
C LEU A 16 -24.09 0.35 46.19
N ALA A 17 -23.79 0.93 47.33
CA ALA A 17 -22.85 0.37 48.28
C ALA A 17 -23.58 -0.72 49.10
N VAL A 18 -23.06 -1.92 49.05
CA VAL A 18 -23.45 -2.98 50.02
C VAL A 18 -22.21 -3.35 50.82
N LEU A 19 -22.15 -2.80 52.01
CA LEU A 19 -21.28 -3.25 53.09
C LEU A 19 -21.87 -4.50 53.68
N CYS A 20 -21.28 -5.67 53.48
CA CYS A 20 -21.47 -6.85 54.30
C CYS A 20 -20.14 -7.19 54.96
N GLY A 21 -20.03 -6.82 56.20
CA GLY A 21 -19.00 -7.32 57.11
C GLY A 21 -19.31 -8.76 57.51
N CYS A 22 -18.37 -9.65 57.29
CA CYS A 22 -18.32 -10.95 57.96
C CYS A 22 -16.99 -11.09 58.68
N THR A 23 -17.05 -10.97 59.98
CA THR A 23 -15.98 -11.42 60.88
C THR A 23 -15.98 -12.94 60.88
N GLY A 24 -15.05 -13.56 60.19
CA GLY A 24 -14.85 -15.02 60.20
C GLY A 24 -13.47 -15.34 60.80
N ASN A 25 -13.49 -16.19 61.82
CA ASN A 25 -12.35 -16.75 62.55
C ASN A 25 -11.27 -17.25 61.54
N ALA A 26 -10.01 -16.88 61.77
CA ALA A 26 -8.88 -17.41 61.07
C ALA A 26 -8.66 -18.89 61.45
N PRO A 27 -8.69 -19.84 60.53
CA PRO A 27 -8.19 -21.18 60.77
C PRO A 27 -6.65 -21.19 60.77
N ALA A 28 -6.09 -22.01 61.67
CA ALA A 28 -4.67 -22.20 61.85
C ALA A 28 -3.97 -22.53 60.50
N ALA A 29 -2.84 -21.87 60.24
CA ALA A 29 -2.05 -22.09 59.08
C ALA A 29 -1.55 -23.54 59.00
N ALA A 30 -1.99 -24.26 57.97
CA ALA A 30 -1.38 -25.54 57.58
C ALA A 30 0.06 -25.32 57.09
N PRO A 31 0.97 -26.27 57.27
CA PRO A 31 2.33 -26.14 56.79
C PRO A 31 2.36 -26.00 55.25
N VAL A 32 2.95 -24.91 54.78
CA VAL A 32 3.16 -24.66 53.37
C VAL A 32 4.19 -25.66 52.85
N THR A 33 3.71 -26.69 52.16
CA THR A 33 4.56 -27.58 51.38
C THR A 33 5.03 -26.76 50.14
N THR A 34 6.28 -26.35 50.18
CA THR A 34 6.92 -25.65 49.02
C THR A 34 6.96 -26.63 47.86
N ALA A 35 6.11 -26.42 46.86
CA ALA A 35 6.21 -27.17 45.60
C ALA A 35 7.58 -26.89 44.93
N PRO A 36 8.23 -27.89 44.36
CA PRO A 36 9.46 -27.65 43.60
C PRO A 36 9.21 -26.66 42.47
N PRO A 37 10.21 -25.80 42.16
CA PRO A 37 10.06 -24.82 41.08
C PRO A 37 9.72 -25.55 39.78
N ALA A 38 8.62 -25.13 39.14
CA ALA A 38 8.24 -25.65 37.84
C ALA A 38 9.38 -25.40 36.86
N THR A 39 9.96 -26.46 36.34
CA THR A 39 10.95 -26.37 35.26
C THR A 39 10.28 -25.68 34.08
N ALA A 40 10.81 -24.51 33.69
CA ALA A 40 10.29 -23.78 32.54
C ALA A 40 10.38 -24.69 31.30
N SER A 41 9.22 -24.97 30.72
CA SER A 41 9.16 -25.69 29.44
C SER A 41 9.93 -24.85 28.39
N PRO A 42 10.81 -25.45 27.59
CA PRO A 42 11.53 -24.70 26.56
C PRO A 42 10.50 -24.02 25.63
N THR A 43 10.61 -22.72 25.48
CA THR A 43 9.83 -21.96 24.48
C THR A 43 10.14 -22.55 23.10
N PRO A 44 9.12 -22.97 22.33
CA PRO A 44 9.35 -23.49 21.00
C PRO A 44 10.12 -22.45 20.16
N GLU A 45 11.26 -22.84 19.62
CA GLU A 45 12.02 -22.02 18.69
C GLU A 45 11.19 -21.85 17.42
N LEU A 46 10.87 -20.59 17.08
CA LEU A 46 10.10 -20.27 15.88
C LEU A 46 10.94 -20.66 14.66
N THR A 47 10.54 -21.69 13.96
CA THR A 47 11.14 -22.05 12.67
C THR A 47 10.93 -20.89 11.70
N PRO A 48 11.99 -20.33 11.10
CA PRO A 48 11.83 -19.23 10.15
C PRO A 48 10.95 -19.65 8.97
N THR A 49 9.96 -18.83 8.64
CA THR A 49 9.11 -19.05 7.48
C THR A 49 9.97 -19.01 6.21
N PRO A 50 9.92 -20.04 5.36
CA PRO A 50 10.68 -20.07 4.12
C PRO A 50 10.43 -18.84 3.26
N ASP A 51 11.47 -18.36 2.57
CA ASP A 51 11.35 -17.29 1.57
C ASP A 51 10.51 -17.80 0.38
N PRO A 52 9.38 -17.17 0.04
CA PRO A 52 8.55 -17.59 -1.07
C PRO A 52 9.23 -17.39 -2.44
N PHE A 53 10.21 -16.47 -2.51
CA PHE A 53 10.94 -16.15 -3.73
C PHE A 53 12.45 -16.08 -3.49
N PRO A 54 13.11 -17.22 -3.28
CA PRO A 54 14.55 -17.26 -2.96
C PRO A 54 15.43 -16.72 -4.10
N HIS A 55 14.89 -16.64 -5.31
CA HIS A 55 15.56 -16.11 -6.50
C HIS A 55 15.02 -14.74 -6.96
N ALA A 56 14.35 -14.00 -6.06
CA ALA A 56 13.89 -12.65 -6.38
C ALA A 56 15.06 -11.76 -6.82
N LEU A 57 14.82 -10.98 -7.84
CA LEU A 57 15.79 -10.05 -8.41
C LEU A 57 15.97 -8.82 -7.49
N PRO A 58 17.16 -8.23 -7.46
CA PRO A 58 17.33 -6.92 -6.86
C PRO A 58 16.64 -5.83 -7.71
N LEU A 59 16.37 -4.70 -7.09
CA LEU A 59 15.90 -3.51 -7.81
C LEU A 59 16.87 -3.15 -8.93
N ASN A 60 16.35 -2.48 -9.96
CA ASN A 60 17.06 -2.09 -11.16
C ASN A 60 17.57 -3.25 -12.05
N THR A 61 17.03 -4.44 -11.86
CA THR A 61 17.29 -5.58 -12.74
C THR A 61 16.15 -5.69 -13.74
N PRO A 62 16.40 -5.61 -15.05
CA PRO A 62 15.36 -5.74 -16.06
C PRO A 62 14.92 -7.19 -16.25
N VAL A 63 13.64 -7.39 -16.54
CA VAL A 63 13.05 -8.65 -16.99
C VAL A 63 12.52 -8.45 -18.41
N SER A 64 13.04 -9.23 -19.35
CA SER A 64 12.60 -9.18 -20.75
C SER A 64 11.25 -9.90 -20.90
N PHE A 65 10.38 -9.34 -21.71
CA PHE A 65 9.06 -9.91 -22.03
C PHE A 65 8.76 -9.79 -23.54
N GLY A 66 7.72 -10.50 -23.98
CA GLY A 66 7.33 -10.53 -25.39
C GLY A 66 8.14 -11.54 -26.20
N SER A 67 7.96 -11.54 -27.52
CA SER A 67 8.62 -12.47 -28.41
C SER A 67 8.87 -11.90 -29.81
N GLY A 68 9.86 -12.46 -30.52
CA GLY A 68 10.18 -12.10 -31.88
C GLY A 68 10.62 -10.63 -32.00
N LYS A 69 9.87 -9.85 -32.77
CA LYS A 69 10.15 -8.42 -32.98
C LYS A 69 9.47 -7.51 -31.94
N LYS A 70 8.52 -8.05 -31.16
CA LYS A 70 7.72 -7.32 -30.16
C LYS A 70 8.22 -7.68 -28.76
N THR A 71 9.38 -7.19 -28.41
CA THR A 71 10.01 -7.42 -27.11
C THR A 71 10.13 -6.14 -26.31
N GLY A 72 10.12 -6.27 -25.00
CA GLY A 72 10.32 -5.17 -24.07
C GLY A 72 11.02 -5.64 -22.80
N GLU A 73 11.35 -4.69 -21.96
CA GLU A 73 11.91 -4.89 -20.63
C GLU A 73 11.06 -4.16 -19.59
N LEU A 74 10.76 -4.84 -18.50
CA LEU A 74 10.16 -4.28 -17.30
C LEU A 74 11.18 -4.28 -16.17
N MET A 75 11.23 -3.20 -15.41
CA MET A 75 12.16 -3.04 -14.31
C MET A 75 11.48 -2.32 -13.14
N VAL A 76 11.64 -2.82 -11.92
CA VAL A 76 11.32 -2.10 -10.69
C VAL A 76 12.54 -1.27 -10.30
N THR A 77 12.40 0.06 -10.27
CA THR A 77 13.53 0.97 -10.07
C THR A 77 13.68 1.47 -8.65
N GLY A 78 12.64 1.31 -7.82
CA GLY A 78 12.69 1.74 -6.43
C GLY A 78 11.30 1.78 -5.79
N TYR A 79 11.25 2.25 -4.56
CA TYR A 79 10.01 2.46 -3.85
C TYR A 79 10.11 3.66 -2.89
N LYS A 80 8.95 4.17 -2.48
CA LYS A 80 8.79 5.16 -1.38
C LYS A 80 7.62 4.74 -0.50
N VAL A 81 7.70 5.06 0.78
CA VAL A 81 6.63 4.85 1.75
C VAL A 81 6.07 6.20 2.16
N ARG A 82 4.74 6.32 2.22
CA ARG A 82 4.05 7.54 2.62
C ARG A 82 2.84 7.22 3.50
N PRO A 83 2.61 7.97 4.59
CA PRO A 83 1.42 7.80 5.42
C PRO A 83 0.15 8.37 4.76
N SER A 84 0.31 9.18 3.72
CA SER A 84 -0.77 9.78 2.95
C SER A 84 -0.24 10.32 1.63
N TYR A 85 -1.15 10.66 0.72
CA TYR A 85 -0.83 11.43 -0.48
C TYR A 85 -1.96 12.38 -0.85
N GLY A 86 -1.58 13.50 -1.49
CA GLY A 86 -2.53 14.45 -2.07
C GLY A 86 -2.98 14.00 -3.45
N TRP A 87 -4.25 14.21 -3.78
CA TRP A 87 -4.78 13.97 -5.11
C TRP A 87 -5.82 15.01 -5.50
N VAL A 88 -5.98 15.21 -6.79
CA VAL A 88 -7.02 16.05 -7.38
C VAL A 88 -7.85 15.23 -8.36
N ASP A 89 -9.09 15.65 -8.54
CA ASP A 89 -9.94 15.22 -9.64
C ASP A 89 -10.13 16.42 -10.58
N PRO A 90 -9.22 16.64 -11.54
CA PRO A 90 -9.36 17.72 -12.47
C PRO A 90 -10.59 17.46 -13.32
N SER A 91 -11.69 18.18 -13.01
CA SER A 91 -12.80 18.22 -13.95
C SER A 91 -12.29 18.80 -15.26
N TRP A 92 -12.85 18.35 -16.39
CA TRP A 92 -12.50 18.86 -17.72
C TRP A 92 -12.58 20.41 -17.85
N ASN A 93 -13.20 21.06 -16.87
CA ASN A 93 -13.43 22.50 -16.80
C ASN A 93 -12.57 23.21 -15.73
N SER A 94 -11.73 22.50 -14.99
CA SER A 94 -10.85 23.16 -14.02
C SER A 94 -9.67 23.78 -14.75
N PRO A 95 -9.48 25.10 -14.71
CA PRO A 95 -8.29 25.72 -15.28
C PRO A 95 -7.03 25.12 -14.66
N ARG A 96 -6.01 24.86 -15.47
CA ARG A 96 -4.74 24.28 -15.04
C ARG A 96 -4.07 25.12 -13.94
N GLU A 97 -4.24 26.42 -14.01
CA GLU A 97 -3.74 27.38 -13.03
C GLU A 97 -4.32 27.16 -11.62
N GLN A 98 -5.53 26.60 -11.52
CA GLN A 98 -6.15 26.27 -10.23
C GLN A 98 -5.54 25.01 -9.59
N LEU A 99 -4.87 24.17 -10.35
CA LEU A 99 -4.19 22.97 -9.86
C LEU A 99 -2.78 23.28 -9.33
N GLU A 100 -2.27 24.46 -9.63
CA GLU A 100 -0.92 24.90 -9.23
C GLU A 100 -0.95 25.91 -8.06
N SER A 101 -2.15 26.31 -7.60
CA SER A 101 -2.31 27.24 -6.50
C SER A 101 -2.02 26.57 -5.16
N SER A 102 -1.30 27.27 -4.30
CA SER A 102 -1.02 26.87 -2.91
C SER A 102 -2.02 27.48 -1.91
N ASP A 103 -3.14 28.04 -2.37
CA ASP A 103 -4.15 28.67 -1.52
C ASP A 103 -4.96 27.60 -0.78
N PRO A 104 -5.11 27.69 0.56
CA PRO A 104 -5.98 26.80 1.34
C PRO A 104 -7.45 26.77 0.88
N LEU A 105 -7.90 27.75 0.12
CA LEU A 105 -9.21 27.75 -0.52
C LEU A 105 -9.31 26.73 -1.66
N ASP A 106 -8.19 26.26 -2.18
CA ASP A 106 -8.13 25.27 -3.25
C ASP A 106 -8.62 23.88 -2.81
N THR A 107 -8.72 23.61 -1.51
CA THR A 107 -9.43 22.44 -1.00
C THR A 107 -10.90 22.41 -1.45
N GLN A 108 -11.46 23.57 -1.77
CA GLN A 108 -12.81 23.68 -2.36
C GLN A 108 -12.83 23.32 -3.85
N LEU A 109 -11.67 23.25 -4.49
CA LEU A 109 -11.50 22.98 -5.92
C LEU A 109 -11.10 21.52 -6.20
N GLY A 110 -11.20 20.62 -5.22
CA GLY A 110 -11.01 19.20 -5.41
C GLY A 110 -9.63 18.66 -4.99
N TYR A 111 -8.82 19.43 -4.25
CA TYR A 111 -7.67 18.91 -3.55
C TYR A 111 -8.12 18.04 -2.38
N ASN A 112 -7.64 16.80 -2.36
CA ASN A 112 -8.00 15.83 -1.34
C ASN A 112 -6.76 15.14 -0.79
N THR A 113 -6.83 14.67 0.43
CA THR A 113 -5.81 13.79 1.02
C THR A 113 -6.36 12.39 1.13
N LYS A 114 -5.63 11.42 0.63
CA LYS A 114 -5.90 10.01 0.84
C LYS A 114 -5.05 9.51 1.99
N THR A 115 -5.69 8.88 2.96
CA THR A 115 -5.06 8.14 4.05
C THR A 115 -5.31 6.65 3.87
N PRO A 116 -4.39 5.77 4.27
CA PRO A 116 -4.61 4.32 4.23
C PRO A 116 -5.60 3.91 5.30
N GLN A 117 -6.00 2.65 5.30
CA GLN A 117 -6.74 2.05 6.41
C GLN A 117 -5.86 2.00 7.67
N ASP A 118 -6.50 1.95 8.85
CA ASP A 118 -5.77 1.87 10.12
C ASP A 118 -4.82 0.66 10.14
N GLY A 119 -3.57 0.90 10.55
CA GLY A 119 -2.50 -0.11 10.58
C GLY A 119 -1.80 -0.34 9.23
N ASN A 120 -2.17 0.42 8.20
CA ASN A 120 -1.55 0.35 6.88
C ASN A 120 -0.79 1.64 6.52
N THR A 121 0.04 1.53 5.50
CA THR A 121 0.75 2.66 4.87
C THR A 121 0.70 2.51 3.35
N PHE A 122 0.98 3.60 2.63
CA PHE A 122 1.11 3.53 1.17
C PHE A 122 2.55 3.24 0.77
N LEU A 123 2.67 2.26 -0.12
CA LEU A 123 3.91 1.89 -0.80
C LEU A 123 3.80 2.31 -2.27
N PHE A 124 4.65 3.24 -2.68
CA PHE A 124 4.80 3.69 -4.06
C PHE A 124 5.91 2.88 -4.71
N VAL A 125 5.58 2.05 -5.68
CA VAL A 125 6.53 1.23 -6.43
C VAL A 125 6.80 1.87 -7.78
N TYR A 126 8.04 2.19 -8.05
CA TYR A 126 8.48 2.82 -9.30
C TYR A 126 8.86 1.77 -10.34
N LEU A 127 8.32 1.94 -11.53
CA LEU A 127 8.46 1.00 -12.64
C LEU A 127 8.94 1.72 -13.90
N THR A 128 9.65 0.98 -14.72
CA THR A 128 10.00 1.40 -16.09
C THR A 128 9.75 0.23 -17.04
N ALA A 129 9.01 0.48 -18.10
CA ALA A 129 8.83 -0.45 -19.20
C ALA A 129 9.29 0.19 -20.51
N ALA A 130 10.17 -0.48 -21.25
CA ALA A 130 10.74 0.01 -22.50
C ALA A 130 10.66 -1.04 -23.59
N SER A 131 10.52 -0.62 -24.86
CA SER A 131 10.64 -1.53 -26.00
C SER A 131 12.12 -1.85 -26.28
N THR A 132 12.43 -3.11 -26.47
CA THR A 132 13.75 -3.62 -26.92
C THR A 132 13.68 -4.23 -28.30
N GLY A 133 12.48 -4.41 -28.84
CA GLY A 133 12.24 -4.98 -30.15
C GLY A 133 12.33 -3.96 -31.28
N THR A 134 12.03 -4.44 -32.49
CA THR A 134 11.94 -3.61 -33.70
C THR A 134 10.50 -3.25 -34.07
N GLU A 135 9.53 -3.82 -33.38
CA GLU A 135 8.11 -3.51 -33.49
C GLU A 135 7.58 -3.09 -32.12
N SER A 136 6.48 -2.35 -32.14
CA SER A 136 5.83 -1.88 -30.92
C SER A 136 5.26 -3.03 -30.11
N THR A 137 5.31 -2.91 -28.79
CA THR A 137 4.75 -3.88 -27.83
C THR A 137 3.93 -3.18 -26.75
N TRP A 138 3.20 -3.95 -25.96
CA TRP A 138 2.44 -3.44 -24.83
C TRP A 138 3.28 -3.49 -23.56
N ALA A 139 3.28 -2.41 -22.80
CA ALA A 139 3.78 -2.44 -21.43
C ALA A 139 2.82 -3.29 -20.55
N PRO A 140 3.32 -4.01 -19.54
CA PRO A 140 2.46 -4.71 -18.60
C PRO A 140 1.46 -3.76 -17.94
N SER A 141 0.20 -4.20 -17.84
CA SER A 141 -0.83 -3.36 -17.22
C SER A 141 -0.65 -3.31 -15.70
N PRO A 142 -1.14 -2.26 -15.01
CA PRO A 142 -1.09 -2.18 -13.56
C PRO A 142 -1.70 -3.40 -12.85
N ALA A 143 -2.77 -3.98 -13.39
CA ALA A 143 -3.43 -5.15 -12.82
C ALA A 143 -2.56 -6.43 -12.87
N GLN A 144 -1.52 -6.46 -13.70
CA GLN A 144 -0.57 -7.56 -13.79
C GLN A 144 0.57 -7.45 -12.77
N ILE A 145 0.60 -6.36 -11.98
CA ILE A 145 1.69 -6.06 -11.06
C ILE A 145 1.11 -5.98 -9.65
N VAL A 146 1.58 -6.84 -8.76
CA VAL A 146 1.12 -6.92 -7.37
C VAL A 146 2.31 -6.81 -6.40
N VAL A 147 2.01 -6.44 -5.18
CA VAL A 147 2.98 -6.47 -4.07
C VAL A 147 2.61 -7.63 -3.16
N MET A 148 3.59 -8.45 -2.82
CA MET A 148 3.47 -9.50 -1.81
C MET A 148 4.32 -9.12 -0.61
N SER A 149 3.69 -8.97 0.55
CA SER A 149 4.35 -8.66 1.82
C SER A 149 3.87 -9.62 2.89
N GLU A 150 4.79 -10.32 3.54
CA GLU A 150 4.51 -11.25 4.63
C GLU A 150 3.40 -12.28 4.32
N GLY A 151 3.35 -12.75 3.07
CA GLY A 151 2.35 -13.71 2.61
C GLY A 151 1.02 -13.11 2.18
N THR A 152 0.85 -11.79 2.31
CA THR A 152 -0.34 -11.06 1.83
C THR A 152 -0.05 -10.44 0.47
N THR A 153 -1.01 -10.55 -0.45
CA THR A 153 -0.95 -9.93 -1.78
C THR A 153 -1.79 -8.67 -1.81
N SER A 154 -1.17 -7.55 -2.15
CA SER A 154 -1.84 -6.27 -2.37
C SER A 154 -1.91 -5.95 -3.86
N SER A 155 -3.11 -5.65 -4.34
CA SER A 155 -3.32 -5.08 -5.68
C SER A 155 -3.05 -3.58 -5.65
N TYR A 156 -2.75 -2.98 -6.80
CA TYR A 156 -2.55 -1.54 -6.88
C TYR A 156 -3.85 -0.79 -6.55
N THR A 157 -3.69 0.39 -5.94
CA THR A 157 -4.80 1.29 -5.66
C THR A 157 -5.23 1.96 -6.95
N THR A 158 -6.40 1.61 -7.44
CA THR A 158 -6.98 2.26 -8.62
C THR A 158 -7.43 3.67 -8.25
N LEU A 159 -6.95 4.65 -9.00
CA LEU A 159 -7.47 6.00 -8.95
C LEU A 159 -8.69 6.10 -9.87
N ALA A 160 -9.81 6.58 -9.33
CA ALA A 160 -11.05 6.65 -10.08
C ALA A 160 -11.03 7.80 -11.09
N GLY A 161 -11.49 7.52 -12.30
CA GLY A 161 -11.71 8.54 -13.33
C GLY A 161 -10.44 9.32 -13.71
N SER A 162 -10.49 10.64 -13.55
CA SER A 162 -9.41 11.57 -13.86
C SER A 162 -8.50 11.90 -12.66
N GLN A 163 -8.64 11.19 -11.55
CA GLN A 163 -7.85 11.45 -10.35
C GLN A 163 -6.35 11.35 -10.62
N THR A 164 -5.63 12.36 -10.18
CA THR A 164 -4.18 12.48 -10.35
C THR A 164 -3.54 12.78 -9.00
N VAL A 165 -2.44 12.10 -8.68
CA VAL A 165 -1.64 12.39 -7.49
C VAL A 165 -0.91 13.71 -7.68
N VAL A 166 -1.04 14.60 -6.69
CA VAL A 166 -0.42 15.93 -6.69
C VAL A 166 0.70 15.93 -5.66
N ASP A 167 1.85 15.43 -6.06
CA ASP A 167 3.08 15.50 -5.29
C ASP A 167 4.24 15.47 -6.30
N GLY A 168 4.85 16.64 -6.52
CA GLY A 168 5.93 16.80 -7.49
C GLY A 168 7.16 15.93 -7.19
N GLU A 169 7.34 15.49 -5.94
CA GLU A 169 8.42 14.60 -5.56
C GLU A 169 8.17 13.13 -5.96
N LEU A 170 6.91 12.76 -6.20
CA LEU A 170 6.55 11.39 -6.59
C LEU A 170 6.71 11.17 -8.10
N GLY A 171 6.59 12.20 -8.91
CA GLY A 171 6.68 12.09 -10.36
C GLY A 171 5.36 11.61 -10.99
N SER A 172 5.45 10.93 -12.14
CA SER A 172 4.28 10.49 -12.90
C SER A 172 3.74 9.15 -12.43
N GLN A 173 2.43 8.96 -12.57
CA GLN A 173 1.78 7.67 -12.33
C GLN A 173 2.00 6.75 -13.54
N TYR A 174 2.28 5.48 -13.27
CA TYR A 174 2.47 4.46 -14.31
C TYR A 174 1.15 4.13 -15.02
N ASP A 175 0.06 3.97 -14.26
CA ASP A 175 -1.28 3.69 -14.77
C ASP A 175 -1.83 4.84 -15.63
N PHE A 176 -1.51 6.09 -15.31
CA PHE A 176 -1.85 7.24 -16.15
C PHE A 176 -1.25 7.10 -17.56
N GLN A 177 0.00 6.67 -17.66
CA GLN A 177 0.66 6.48 -18.94
C GLN A 177 0.11 5.26 -19.71
N ILE A 178 -0.39 4.25 -19.00
CA ILE A 178 -0.96 3.04 -19.59
C ILE A 178 -2.41 3.26 -20.06
N GLY A 179 -3.24 4.00 -19.34
CA GLY A 179 -4.67 4.03 -19.59
C GLY A 179 -5.31 5.41 -19.78
N VAL A 180 -4.92 6.40 -19.00
CA VAL A 180 -5.64 7.67 -18.88
C VAL A 180 -4.77 8.83 -19.33
N GLY A 181 -4.74 9.14 -20.58
CA GLY A 181 -4.03 10.32 -21.11
C GLY A 181 -2.57 10.11 -21.50
N GLY A 182 -2.07 8.86 -21.43
CA GLY A 182 -0.74 8.48 -21.87
C GLY A 182 -0.74 7.77 -23.22
N THR A 183 0.26 6.92 -23.44
CA THR A 183 0.44 6.14 -24.67
C THR A 183 -0.56 4.99 -24.84
N GLY A 184 -1.47 4.79 -23.89
CA GLY A 184 -2.32 3.62 -23.80
C GLY A 184 -1.54 2.34 -23.51
N GLY A 185 -0.35 2.46 -22.92
CA GLY A 185 0.54 1.31 -22.66
C GLY A 185 1.31 0.79 -23.85
N TYR A 186 1.20 1.45 -25.01
CA TYR A 186 1.86 1.04 -26.23
C TYR A 186 3.24 1.66 -26.32
N ILE A 187 4.27 0.84 -26.23
CA ILE A 187 5.68 1.28 -26.31
C ILE A 187 6.27 0.95 -27.68
N GLN A 188 6.84 1.97 -28.32
CA GLN A 188 7.41 1.87 -29.65
C GLN A 188 8.92 1.60 -29.59
N PRO A 189 9.52 1.05 -30.65
CA PRO A 189 10.97 0.95 -30.76
C PRO A 189 11.66 2.31 -30.66
N GLY A 190 12.82 2.35 -30.02
CA GLY A 190 13.64 3.57 -29.88
C GLY A 190 13.56 4.18 -28.48
N LYS A 191 14.34 5.26 -28.28
CA LYS A 191 14.55 5.84 -26.94
C LYS A 191 13.40 6.71 -26.42
N SER A 192 12.41 7.04 -27.24
CA SER A 192 11.44 8.09 -26.92
C SER A 192 10.12 7.59 -26.33
N ASN A 193 9.91 6.28 -26.23
CA ASN A 193 8.64 5.76 -25.73
C ASN A 193 8.85 4.71 -24.63
N THR A 194 9.25 5.22 -23.48
CA THR A 194 9.37 4.45 -22.24
C THR A 194 8.23 4.85 -21.33
N VAL A 195 7.43 3.89 -20.91
CA VAL A 195 6.46 4.08 -19.84
C VAL A 195 7.20 3.96 -18.51
N LYS A 196 7.14 5.00 -17.70
CA LYS A 196 7.77 5.03 -16.37
C LYS A 196 6.91 5.78 -15.37
N GLY A 197 6.87 5.30 -14.16
CA GLY A 197 6.11 5.96 -13.11
C GLY A 197 5.93 5.05 -11.92
N PHE A 198 5.07 5.46 -11.01
CA PHE A 198 4.76 4.69 -9.82
C PHE A 198 3.36 4.06 -9.89
N LEU A 199 3.20 2.95 -9.17
CA LEU A 199 1.93 2.39 -8.75
C LEU A 199 1.83 2.49 -7.23
N ILE A 200 0.62 2.65 -6.72
CA ILE A 200 0.36 2.80 -5.27
C ILE A 200 -0.24 1.49 -4.75
N TYR A 201 0.32 1.01 -3.66
CA TYR A 201 -0.20 -0.15 -2.93
C TYR A 201 -0.45 0.24 -1.48
N GLU A 202 -1.45 -0.38 -0.89
CA GLU A 202 -1.68 -0.28 0.54
C GLU A 202 -1.16 -1.55 1.19
N VAL A 203 -0.20 -1.41 2.11
CA VAL A 203 0.48 -2.50 2.79
C VAL A 203 0.45 -2.29 4.30
N PRO A 204 0.58 -3.36 5.12
CA PRO A 204 0.71 -3.19 6.57
C PRO A 204 1.84 -2.23 6.94
N GLU A 205 1.64 -1.37 7.92
CA GLU A 205 2.67 -0.43 8.40
C GLU A 205 3.93 -1.16 8.91
N SER A 206 3.75 -2.39 9.38
CA SER A 206 4.84 -3.27 9.86
C SER A 206 5.58 -4.01 8.75
N PHE A 207 5.28 -3.75 7.46
CA PHE A 207 5.94 -4.48 6.37
C PHE A 207 7.47 -4.34 6.41
N SER A 208 8.16 -5.41 6.01
CA SER A 208 9.63 -5.45 5.91
C SER A 208 10.03 -5.46 4.42
N PRO A 209 10.86 -4.52 3.94
CA PRO A 209 11.34 -4.53 2.56
C PRO A 209 12.04 -5.82 2.15
N GLU A 210 12.76 -6.48 3.09
CA GLU A 210 13.47 -7.73 2.87
C GLU A 210 12.52 -8.91 2.60
N ARG A 211 11.25 -8.79 3.04
CA ARG A 211 10.19 -9.79 2.89
C ARG A 211 9.04 -9.28 2.01
N THR A 212 9.31 -8.21 1.27
CA THR A 212 8.33 -7.61 0.34
C THR A 212 8.83 -7.71 -1.09
N TYR A 213 7.95 -8.18 -1.94
CA TYR A 213 8.25 -8.50 -3.34
C TYR A 213 7.26 -7.80 -4.26
N VAL A 214 7.77 -7.28 -5.37
CA VAL A 214 6.95 -6.86 -6.50
C VAL A 214 6.92 -8.02 -7.48
N VAL A 215 5.73 -8.53 -7.75
CA VAL A 215 5.50 -9.63 -8.69
C VAL A 215 4.76 -9.10 -9.89
N ALA A 216 5.36 -9.19 -11.08
CA ALA A 216 4.76 -8.75 -12.32
C ALA A 216 4.66 -9.90 -13.32
N ASN A 217 3.45 -10.17 -13.80
CA ASN A 217 3.21 -11.04 -14.94
C ASN A 217 3.36 -10.20 -16.21
N ALA A 218 4.59 -10.04 -16.68
CA ALA A 218 4.89 -9.13 -17.79
C ALA A 218 4.23 -9.56 -19.11
N ASP A 219 4.07 -10.86 -19.31
CA ASP A 219 3.23 -11.48 -20.36
C ASP A 219 2.73 -12.85 -19.87
N ALA A 220 2.10 -13.64 -20.76
CA ALA A 220 1.55 -14.95 -20.43
C ALA A 220 2.59 -16.01 -20.03
N GLN A 221 3.87 -15.77 -20.29
CA GLN A 221 4.98 -16.72 -20.10
C GLN A 221 6.08 -16.17 -19.18
N THR A 222 6.06 -14.85 -18.93
CA THR A 222 7.13 -14.15 -18.22
C THR A 222 6.62 -13.55 -16.93
N GLN A 223 7.19 -13.99 -15.82
CA GLN A 223 7.00 -13.39 -14.52
C GLN A 223 8.33 -12.79 -14.03
N GLY A 224 8.30 -11.54 -13.64
CA GLY A 224 9.38 -10.89 -12.90
C GLY A 224 9.03 -10.80 -11.41
N VAL A 225 10.02 -11.06 -10.55
CA VAL A 225 9.88 -10.90 -9.11
C VAL A 225 11.07 -10.11 -8.59
N TRP A 226 10.81 -8.98 -7.97
CA TRP A 226 11.84 -8.12 -7.37
C TRP A 226 11.63 -8.03 -5.86
N ARG A 227 12.73 -8.14 -5.09
CA ARG A 227 12.73 -7.84 -3.66
C ARG A 227 13.00 -6.35 -3.47
N LEU A 228 12.35 -5.73 -2.49
CA LEU A 228 12.49 -4.28 -2.24
C LEU A 228 13.80 -3.91 -1.53
N ALA A 229 14.49 -4.86 -0.90
CA ALA A 229 15.78 -4.64 -0.23
C ALA A 229 16.85 -5.61 -0.69
#